data_058e1ba1ab90ff8ada9dbd718df60dc6
#
_entry.id   058e1ba1ab90ff8ada9dbd718df60dc6
#
_cell.length_a   1.000
_cell.length_b   1.000
_cell.length_c   1.000
_cell.angle_alpha   90.00
_cell.angle_beta   90.00
_cell.angle_gamma   90.00
#
_symmetry.space_group_name_H-M   'P 1'
#
loop_
_entity.id
_entity.type
_entity.pdbx_description
1 polymer ?
#
loop_
_entity_poly.entity_id
_entity_poly.type
_entity_poly.pdbx_seq_one_letter_code
_entity_poly.pdbx_strand_id
1 'polypeptide(L)'
;MFYSFKHWKYVGILAAALSWAMPAHSQNTTQVHWYGQAAFKIETPNGGVILVDPWLTVPTNPNKNAVAELTRVDYILVTHGHRDHIGEAVEIAKKTGAELVAPYGLQFNMKTVLGYPEKQATGVTGGNIGGTIALPKVGAKVTLVNAVHGSDITTPNIPEPPAGGQSAIHGGNPVGYIIQIQAGPTIYHTGDTDVYQDMKLIPEFHQIDLMLACIGGHFTMDPTRAALAVEWVKPKQVMPMHFGTYPLLAGSPTQFKEALDRRGLGARMIEMKPGETRRF
;
A
#
# COMPACT_ATOMS: atom_id res chain seq x y z
N MET A 1 92.63 -16.25 18.86
CA MET A 1 91.73 -15.49 17.94
C MET A 1 90.35 -16.14 18.08
N PHE A 2 89.52 -15.63 19.00
CA PHE A 2 88.23 -16.22 19.35
C PHE A 2 87.12 -15.36 18.85
N TYR A 3 86.21 -15.87 17.97
CA TYR A 3 85.00 -15.23 17.56
C TYR A 3 83.85 -15.77 18.42
N SER A 4 83.16 -14.88 19.16
CA SER A 4 82.01 -15.13 19.97
C SER A 4 80.70 -14.98 19.09
N PHE A 5 79.90 -16.03 19.00
CA PHE A 5 78.59 -16.01 18.39
C PHE A 5 77.55 -15.50 19.42
N LYS A 6 76.92 -14.35 19.13
CA LYS A 6 75.75 -13.85 19.86
C LYS A 6 74.48 -14.51 19.32
N HIS A 7 73.78 -15.17 20.22
CA HIS A 7 72.44 -15.73 19.98
C HIS A 7 71.39 -14.61 19.95
N TRP A 8 70.68 -14.47 18.79
CA TRP A 8 69.54 -13.58 18.64
C TRP A 8 68.28 -14.37 18.91
N LYS A 9 67.57 -14.03 20.02
CA LYS A 9 66.27 -14.62 20.39
C LYS A 9 65.19 -13.88 19.57
N TYR A 10 64.49 -14.59 18.69
CA TYR A 10 63.29 -14.08 18.04
C TYR A 10 62.14 -14.13 19.05
N VAL A 11 61.60 -12.97 19.39
CA VAL A 11 60.33 -12.84 20.10
C VAL A 11 59.23 -12.75 19.04
N GLY A 12 58.49 -13.85 18.86
CA GLY A 12 57.33 -13.88 17.99
C GLY A 12 56.18 -13.14 18.68
N ILE A 13 55.74 -12.02 18.08
CA ILE A 13 54.51 -11.34 18.48
C ILE A 13 53.36 -12.04 17.78
N LEU A 14 52.55 -12.81 18.55
CA LEU A 14 51.25 -13.30 18.08
C LEU A 14 50.26 -12.12 18.04
N ALA A 15 49.98 -11.58 16.87
CA ALA A 15 48.89 -10.65 16.67
C ALA A 15 47.56 -11.44 16.64
N ALA A 16 46.84 -11.44 17.75
CA ALA A 16 45.46 -11.94 17.78
C ALA A 16 44.53 -10.97 17.03
N ALA A 17 44.17 -11.33 15.82
CA ALA A 17 43.16 -10.62 15.07
C ALA A 17 41.78 -10.89 15.71
N LEU A 18 41.30 -9.95 16.56
CA LEU A 18 39.92 -9.92 16.99
C LEU A 18 39.07 -9.53 15.75
N SER A 19 38.51 -10.51 15.09
CA SER A 19 37.42 -10.29 14.13
C SER A 19 36.16 -9.83 14.89
N TRP A 20 35.91 -8.56 14.87
CA TRP A 20 34.60 -8.03 15.28
C TRP A 20 33.56 -8.51 14.26
N ALA A 21 32.85 -9.58 14.62
CA ALA A 21 31.63 -9.96 13.91
C ALA A 21 30.61 -8.85 14.18
N MET A 22 30.47 -7.92 13.25
CA MET A 22 29.32 -7.01 13.26
C MET A 22 28.08 -7.89 13.21
N PRO A 23 27.09 -7.68 14.11
CA PRO A 23 25.84 -8.38 13.97
C PRO A 23 25.32 -8.08 12.58
N ALA A 24 25.06 -9.12 11.78
CA ALA A 24 24.35 -8.99 10.52
C ALA A 24 23.02 -8.33 10.88
N HIS A 25 22.85 -7.06 10.59
CA HIS A 25 21.54 -6.42 10.58
C HIS A 25 20.72 -7.24 9.60
N SER A 26 19.83 -8.05 10.11
CA SER A 26 18.74 -8.61 9.34
C SER A 26 18.09 -7.40 8.65
N GLN A 27 18.34 -7.24 7.35
CA GLN A 27 17.65 -6.18 6.60
C GLN A 27 16.17 -6.52 6.70
N ASN A 28 15.46 -5.78 7.56
CA ASN A 28 14.02 -5.90 7.63
C ASN A 28 13.49 -5.53 6.26
N THR A 29 12.95 -6.51 5.53
CA THR A 29 12.37 -6.32 4.23
C THR A 29 10.96 -5.75 4.37
N THR A 30 10.51 -5.02 3.37
CA THR A 30 9.10 -4.61 3.30
C THR A 30 8.21 -5.83 3.17
N GLN A 31 7.17 -5.93 3.99
CA GLN A 31 6.17 -6.98 3.91
C GLN A 31 4.85 -6.39 3.42
N VAL A 32 4.24 -7.03 2.43
CA VAL A 32 2.93 -6.65 1.90
C VAL A 32 1.98 -7.81 2.16
N HIS A 33 0.97 -7.58 2.99
CA HIS A 33 -0.09 -8.53 3.31
C HIS A 33 -1.37 -8.10 2.61
N TRP A 34 -2.04 -9.03 1.93
CA TRP A 34 -3.31 -8.78 1.26
C TRP A 34 -4.47 -9.39 2.03
N TYR A 35 -5.40 -8.57 2.49
CA TYR A 35 -6.61 -9.06 3.18
C TYR A 35 -7.71 -9.50 2.21
N GLY A 36 -7.69 -9.02 0.98
CA GLY A 36 -8.72 -9.18 -0.05
C GLY A 36 -9.20 -7.83 -0.56
N GLN A 37 -9.98 -7.80 -1.64
CA GLN A 37 -10.45 -6.58 -2.32
C GLN A 37 -9.27 -5.63 -2.58
N ALA A 38 -9.31 -4.39 -2.08
CA ALA A 38 -8.22 -3.42 -2.14
C ALA A 38 -7.46 -3.25 -0.80
N ALA A 39 -7.72 -4.11 0.19
CA ALA A 39 -7.22 -3.95 1.55
C ALA A 39 -5.82 -4.56 1.73
N PHE A 40 -4.83 -3.72 2.02
CA PHE A 40 -3.45 -4.13 2.24
C PHE A 40 -2.87 -3.61 3.56
N LYS A 41 -2.00 -4.43 4.17
CA LYS A 41 -1.07 -3.99 5.22
C LYS A 41 0.35 -4.01 4.66
N ILE A 42 1.08 -2.91 4.86
CA ILE A 42 2.48 -2.78 4.48
C ILE A 42 3.29 -2.54 5.75
N GLU A 43 4.20 -3.46 6.05
CA GLU A 43 5.20 -3.31 7.12
C GLU A 43 6.52 -2.86 6.49
N THR A 44 7.01 -1.73 6.93
CA THR A 44 8.23 -1.12 6.38
C THR A 44 9.50 -1.62 7.09
N PRO A 45 10.70 -1.49 6.50
CA PRO A 45 11.95 -1.98 7.10
C PRO A 45 12.25 -1.43 8.51
N ASN A 46 11.73 -0.25 8.87
CA ASN A 46 11.86 0.33 10.20
C ASN A 46 10.80 -0.15 11.21
N GLY A 47 9.95 -1.11 10.81
CA GLY A 47 8.88 -1.67 11.65
C GLY A 47 7.61 -0.80 11.70
N GLY A 48 7.49 0.21 10.84
CA GLY A 48 6.27 1.00 10.70
C GLY A 48 5.18 0.24 9.95
N VAL A 49 3.91 0.56 10.21
CA VAL A 49 2.74 -0.12 9.65
C VAL A 49 1.82 0.85 8.95
N ILE A 50 1.56 0.58 7.68
CA ILE A 50 0.58 1.29 6.83
C ILE A 50 -0.55 0.34 6.50
N LEU A 51 -1.79 0.78 6.62
CA LEU A 51 -2.95 0.13 6.00
C LEU A 51 -3.41 0.96 4.80
N VAL A 52 -3.81 0.28 3.73
CA VAL A 52 -4.43 0.90 2.56
C VAL A 52 -5.81 0.29 2.39
N ASP A 53 -6.82 1.15 2.25
CA ASP A 53 -8.23 0.80 2.02
C ASP A 53 -8.72 -0.33 2.95
N PRO A 54 -8.71 -0.12 4.29
CA PRO A 54 -8.74 -1.18 5.28
C PRO A 54 -10.13 -1.78 5.51
N TRP A 55 -10.69 -2.45 4.49
CA TRP A 55 -11.83 -3.35 4.66
C TRP A 55 -11.34 -4.75 5.02
N LEU A 56 -10.95 -4.93 6.30
CA LEU A 56 -10.34 -6.15 6.78
C LEU A 56 -11.35 -7.29 6.98
N THR A 57 -12.64 -6.94 7.17
CA THR A 57 -13.75 -7.91 7.29
C THR A 57 -14.29 -8.38 5.93
N VAL A 58 -13.60 -8.04 4.84
CA VAL A 58 -13.97 -8.49 3.48
C VAL A 58 -14.25 -9.99 3.43
N PRO A 59 -15.32 -10.45 2.75
CA PRO A 59 -15.73 -11.86 2.77
C PRO A 59 -14.63 -12.85 2.37
N THR A 60 -13.73 -12.45 1.48
CA THR A 60 -12.61 -13.27 1.01
C THR A 60 -11.44 -13.38 1.98
N ASN A 61 -11.36 -12.51 3.02
CA ASN A 61 -10.32 -12.64 4.05
C ASN A 61 -10.55 -13.89 4.90
N PRO A 62 -9.59 -14.84 4.96
CA PRO A 62 -9.71 -16.01 5.82
C PRO A 62 -9.67 -15.68 7.31
N ASN A 63 -8.97 -14.59 7.70
CA ASN A 63 -8.86 -14.16 9.09
C ASN A 63 -10.01 -13.22 9.46
N LYS A 64 -11.02 -13.76 10.16
CA LYS A 64 -12.19 -12.98 10.62
C LYS A 64 -11.89 -12.10 11.85
N ASN A 65 -10.74 -12.28 12.49
CA ASN A 65 -10.29 -11.50 13.65
C ASN A 65 -9.27 -10.42 13.28
N ALA A 66 -9.04 -10.15 12.00
CA ALA A 66 -7.99 -9.28 11.51
C ALA A 66 -7.96 -7.90 12.20
N VAL A 67 -9.13 -7.27 12.42
CA VAL A 67 -9.24 -5.98 13.12
C VAL A 67 -8.86 -6.11 14.61
N ALA A 68 -9.32 -7.18 15.25
CA ALA A 68 -9.04 -7.40 16.68
C ALA A 68 -7.55 -7.66 16.95
N GLU A 69 -6.87 -8.32 16.02
CA GLU A 69 -5.45 -8.68 16.12
C GLU A 69 -4.48 -7.53 15.79
N LEU A 70 -4.95 -6.44 15.19
CA LEU A 70 -4.10 -5.26 14.96
C LEU A 70 -3.65 -4.65 16.30
N THR A 71 -2.36 -4.65 16.55
CA THR A 71 -1.75 -4.04 17.74
C THR A 71 -1.14 -2.68 17.45
N ARG A 72 -0.75 -2.41 16.21
CA ARG A 72 -0.12 -1.16 15.75
C ARG A 72 -0.54 -0.85 14.32
N VAL A 73 -0.93 0.38 14.07
CA VAL A 73 -1.03 1.00 12.75
C VAL A 73 -0.57 2.44 12.91
N ASP A 74 0.36 2.90 12.09
CA ASP A 74 0.87 4.25 12.13
C ASP A 74 0.10 5.19 11.19
N TYR A 75 -0.24 4.68 9.99
CA TYR A 75 -1.02 5.41 8.99
C TYR A 75 -2.07 4.52 8.34
N ILE A 76 -3.22 5.13 8.07
CA ILE A 76 -4.29 4.55 7.24
C ILE A 76 -4.41 5.42 5.99
N LEU A 77 -4.24 4.82 4.82
CA LEU A 77 -4.45 5.43 3.52
C LEU A 77 -5.82 5.02 3.00
N VAL A 78 -6.67 6.00 2.65
CA VAL A 78 -7.99 5.73 2.05
C VAL A 78 -8.05 6.42 0.70
N THR A 79 -8.22 5.63 -0.38
CA THR A 79 -8.16 6.11 -1.75
C THR A 79 -9.38 6.94 -2.14
N HIS A 80 -10.58 6.55 -1.67
CA HIS A 80 -11.84 7.21 -1.97
C HIS A 80 -12.96 6.82 -0.99
N GLY A 81 -14.13 7.42 -1.17
CA GLY A 81 -15.23 7.39 -0.19
C GLY A 81 -16.08 6.12 -0.17
N HIS A 82 -15.86 5.11 -1.02
CA HIS A 82 -16.68 3.90 -1.04
C HIS A 82 -16.45 3.01 0.19
N ARG A 83 -17.51 2.30 0.57
CA ARG A 83 -17.54 1.51 1.81
C ARG A 83 -16.44 0.44 1.88
N ASP A 84 -16.17 -0.24 0.77
CA ASP A 84 -15.17 -1.30 0.67
C ASP A 84 -13.72 -0.80 0.64
N HIS A 85 -13.52 0.53 0.73
CA HIS A 85 -12.22 1.20 0.88
C HIS A 85 -12.10 1.90 2.24
N ILE A 86 -13.14 2.61 2.70
CA ILE A 86 -13.18 3.15 4.07
C ILE A 86 -13.10 2.01 5.08
N GLY A 87 -13.84 0.92 4.86
CA GLY A 87 -13.85 -0.26 5.71
C GLY A 87 -13.91 0.06 7.20
N GLU A 88 -13.01 -0.51 7.97
CA GLU A 88 -12.87 -0.32 9.40
C GLU A 88 -11.89 0.81 9.79
N ALA A 89 -11.57 1.75 8.88
CA ALA A 89 -10.59 2.81 9.11
C ALA A 89 -10.83 3.59 10.41
N VAL A 90 -12.08 3.94 10.69
CA VAL A 90 -12.45 4.71 11.91
C VAL A 90 -12.25 3.89 13.18
N GLU A 91 -12.66 2.63 13.18
CA GLU A 91 -12.49 1.72 14.32
C GLU A 91 -11.00 1.47 14.59
N ILE A 92 -10.24 1.19 13.55
CA ILE A 92 -8.79 0.95 13.64
C ILE A 92 -8.08 2.19 14.16
N ALA A 93 -8.43 3.39 13.68
CA ALA A 93 -7.83 4.62 14.14
C ALA A 93 -8.11 4.90 15.63
N LYS A 94 -9.34 4.65 16.10
CA LYS A 94 -9.69 4.75 17.53
C LYS A 94 -8.87 3.79 18.38
N LYS A 95 -8.59 2.59 17.89
CA LYS A 95 -7.83 1.56 18.59
C LYS A 95 -6.32 1.84 18.61
N THR A 96 -5.75 2.31 17.50
CA THR A 96 -4.29 2.34 17.30
C THR A 96 -3.69 3.75 17.34
N GLY A 97 -4.51 4.77 17.16
CA GLY A 97 -4.06 6.15 17.00
C GLY A 97 -3.49 6.44 15.60
N ALA A 98 -3.81 5.61 14.60
CA ALA A 98 -3.32 5.77 13.22
C ALA A 98 -3.73 7.13 12.62
N GLU A 99 -2.79 7.81 11.96
CA GLU A 99 -3.07 9.03 11.20
C GLU A 99 -3.70 8.71 9.86
N LEU A 100 -4.71 9.51 9.47
CA LEU A 100 -5.39 9.36 8.18
C LEU A 100 -4.65 10.09 7.08
N VAL A 101 -4.31 9.38 6.01
CA VAL A 101 -3.84 9.93 4.73
C VAL A 101 -4.96 9.74 3.71
N ALA A 102 -5.50 10.82 3.19
CA ALA A 102 -6.61 10.76 2.23
C ALA A 102 -6.66 12.04 1.38
N PRO A 103 -7.40 12.05 0.25
CA PRO A 103 -7.78 13.31 -0.37
C PRO A 103 -8.38 14.26 0.65
N TYR A 104 -8.02 15.54 0.60
CA TYR A 104 -8.38 16.51 1.64
C TYR A 104 -9.89 16.54 1.94
N GLY A 105 -10.74 16.51 0.89
CA GLY A 105 -12.19 16.47 1.07
C GLY A 105 -12.67 15.18 1.75
N LEU A 106 -12.05 14.03 1.43
CA LEU A 106 -12.37 12.77 2.09
C LEU A 106 -11.94 12.80 3.56
N GLN A 107 -10.72 13.26 3.85
CA GLN A 107 -10.24 13.38 5.23
C GLN A 107 -11.16 14.29 6.07
N PHE A 108 -11.61 15.41 5.50
CA PHE A 108 -12.56 16.30 6.16
C PHE A 108 -13.88 15.58 6.50
N ASN A 109 -14.47 14.86 5.54
CA ASN A 109 -15.72 14.15 5.73
C ASN A 109 -15.58 12.95 6.67
N MET A 110 -14.48 12.20 6.59
CA MET A 110 -14.21 11.11 7.54
C MET A 110 -14.14 11.62 8.98
N LYS A 111 -13.54 12.79 9.19
CA LYS A 111 -13.49 13.43 10.50
C LYS A 111 -14.87 13.94 10.96
N THR A 112 -15.53 14.71 10.12
CA THR A 112 -16.74 15.47 10.53
C THR A 112 -18.01 14.63 10.50
N VAL A 113 -18.08 13.62 9.63
CA VAL A 113 -19.28 12.81 9.40
C VAL A 113 -19.13 11.39 9.96
N LEU A 114 -17.97 10.75 9.70
CA LEU A 114 -17.77 9.34 10.09
C LEU A 114 -17.15 9.18 11.47
N GLY A 115 -16.74 10.26 12.13
CA GLY A 115 -16.15 10.25 13.47
C GLY A 115 -14.73 9.68 13.53
N TYR A 116 -13.94 9.86 12.46
CA TYR A 116 -12.49 9.63 12.53
C TYR A 116 -11.89 10.56 13.58
N PRO A 117 -10.99 10.09 14.46
CA PRO A 117 -10.48 10.91 15.55
C PRO A 117 -9.79 12.17 15.04
N GLU A 118 -10.16 13.34 15.60
CA GLU A 118 -9.72 14.65 15.10
C GLU A 118 -8.19 14.82 15.13
N LYS A 119 -7.53 14.30 16.17
CA LYS A 119 -6.07 14.38 16.33
C LYS A 119 -5.31 13.57 15.29
N GLN A 120 -5.95 12.59 14.64
CA GLN A 120 -5.40 11.74 13.60
C GLN A 120 -5.79 12.19 12.18
N ALA A 121 -6.66 13.21 12.04
CA ALA A 121 -7.11 13.77 10.76
C ALA A 121 -6.93 15.30 10.77
N THR A 122 -5.69 15.74 10.90
CA THR A 122 -5.32 17.15 11.17
C THR A 122 -5.29 18.04 9.93
N GLY A 123 -5.40 17.48 8.72
CA GLY A 123 -5.18 18.18 7.46
C GLY A 123 -3.72 18.16 6.98
N VAL A 124 -2.75 17.89 7.85
CA VAL A 124 -1.32 17.79 7.46
C VAL A 124 -1.08 16.58 6.56
N THR A 125 -1.82 15.49 6.81
CA THR A 125 -1.80 14.27 6.01
C THR A 125 -2.95 14.19 5.00
N GLY A 126 -3.74 15.27 4.87
CA GLY A 126 -4.70 15.45 3.79
C GLY A 126 -3.99 16.05 2.57
N GLY A 127 -4.20 15.45 1.39
CA GLY A 127 -3.55 15.89 0.16
C GLY A 127 -4.49 16.09 -1.01
N ASN A 128 -3.92 16.51 -2.13
CA ASN A 128 -4.60 16.56 -3.41
C ASN A 128 -3.75 15.84 -4.48
N ILE A 129 -4.36 15.52 -5.61
CA ILE A 129 -3.69 14.90 -6.75
C ILE A 129 -2.44 15.71 -7.12
N GLY A 130 -1.30 15.01 -7.30
CA GLY A 130 0.02 15.59 -7.54
C GLY A 130 0.80 15.93 -6.26
N GLY A 131 0.14 16.00 -5.10
CA GLY A 131 0.79 16.26 -3.81
C GLY A 131 1.53 15.05 -3.26
N THR A 132 2.65 15.29 -2.58
CA THR A 132 3.43 14.27 -1.87
C THR A 132 3.44 14.57 -0.37
N ILE A 133 3.08 13.57 0.43
CA ILE A 133 2.98 13.63 1.89
C ILE A 133 4.11 12.78 2.49
N ALA A 134 4.88 13.34 3.40
CA ALA A 134 5.87 12.58 4.17
C ALA A 134 5.21 11.79 5.30
N LEU A 135 5.63 10.54 5.48
CA LEU A 135 5.17 9.62 6.52
C LEU A 135 6.35 9.21 7.41
N PRO A 136 6.84 10.11 8.28
CA PRO A 136 8.11 9.91 9.00
C PRO A 136 8.08 8.70 9.94
N LYS A 137 6.94 8.36 10.57
CA LYS A 137 6.83 7.21 11.48
C LYS A 137 7.17 5.88 10.81
N VAL A 138 6.97 5.78 9.51
CA VAL A 138 7.16 4.55 8.72
C VAL A 138 8.31 4.66 7.71
N GLY A 139 9.03 5.78 7.70
CA GLY A 139 10.12 6.00 6.75
C GLY A 139 9.65 5.94 5.29
N ALA A 140 8.53 6.58 4.98
CA ALA A 140 7.96 6.58 3.63
C ALA A 140 7.48 7.98 3.22
N LYS A 141 7.16 8.12 1.95
CA LYS A 141 6.38 9.24 1.40
C LYS A 141 5.33 8.71 0.44
N VAL A 142 4.22 9.40 0.33
CA VAL A 142 3.08 9.01 -0.50
C VAL A 142 2.71 10.14 -1.44
N THR A 143 2.69 9.86 -2.74
CA THR A 143 2.18 10.79 -3.76
C THR A 143 0.78 10.36 -4.17
N LEU A 144 -0.16 11.31 -4.15
CA LEU A 144 -1.52 11.11 -4.62
C LEU A 144 -1.54 11.27 -6.15
N VAL A 145 -1.96 10.23 -6.86
CA VAL A 145 -2.15 10.27 -8.31
C VAL A 145 -3.63 10.17 -8.65
N ASN A 146 -4.01 10.65 -9.83
CA ASN A 146 -5.39 10.60 -10.27
C ASN A 146 -5.95 9.18 -10.29
N ALA A 147 -7.25 9.05 -10.07
CA ALA A 147 -8.04 7.86 -10.36
C ALA A 147 -9.34 8.27 -11.04
N VAL A 148 -9.80 7.50 -12.03
CA VAL A 148 -11.02 7.76 -12.77
C VAL A 148 -12.13 6.89 -12.20
N HIS A 149 -12.84 7.41 -11.21
CA HIS A 149 -13.84 6.67 -10.44
C HIS A 149 -14.77 7.64 -9.68
N GLY A 150 -15.79 7.13 -9.01
CA GLY A 150 -16.59 7.86 -8.04
C GLY A 150 -15.96 7.89 -6.65
N SER A 151 -16.47 8.76 -5.77
CA SER A 151 -15.97 8.84 -4.39
C SER A 151 -17.09 9.25 -3.42
N ASP A 152 -18.27 8.67 -3.57
CA ASP A 152 -19.39 9.02 -2.71
C ASP A 152 -19.40 8.18 -1.44
N ILE A 153 -19.50 8.85 -0.29
CA ILE A 153 -19.72 8.19 0.99
C ILE A 153 -21.23 7.94 1.12
N THR A 154 -21.62 6.67 1.20
CA THR A 154 -23.03 6.24 1.26
C THR A 154 -23.37 5.55 2.57
N THR A 155 -24.66 5.39 2.84
CA THR A 155 -25.13 4.53 3.94
C THR A 155 -24.62 3.08 3.76
N PRO A 156 -24.27 2.33 4.83
CA PRO A 156 -24.48 2.68 6.26
C PRO A 156 -23.36 3.54 6.88
N ASN A 157 -22.37 3.99 6.11
CA ASN A 157 -21.25 4.77 6.63
C ASN A 157 -21.66 6.20 7.02
N ILE A 158 -22.79 6.70 6.48
CA ILE A 158 -23.34 7.99 6.87
C ILE A 158 -24.36 7.77 8.00
N PRO A 159 -24.33 8.58 9.09
CA PRO A 159 -25.44 8.66 10.03
C PRO A 159 -26.76 8.93 9.28
N GLU A 160 -27.89 8.50 9.83
CA GLU A 160 -29.19 8.68 9.19
C GLU A 160 -29.33 10.06 8.55
N PRO A 161 -29.64 10.13 7.22
CA PRO A 161 -29.80 11.41 6.57
C PRO A 161 -30.97 12.17 7.22
N PRO A 162 -30.89 13.49 7.32
CA PRO A 162 -32.05 14.31 7.71
C PRO A 162 -33.26 13.90 6.87
N ALA A 163 -34.45 13.94 7.45
CA ALA A 163 -35.70 13.64 6.73
C ALA A 163 -35.73 14.44 5.40
N GLY A 164 -35.75 13.73 4.26
CA GLY A 164 -35.65 14.33 2.92
C GLY A 164 -34.23 14.64 2.45
N GLY A 165 -33.17 14.28 3.21
CA GLY A 165 -31.77 14.49 2.86
C GLY A 165 -31.21 13.45 1.89
N GLN A 166 -30.03 13.71 1.35
CA GLN A 166 -29.29 12.79 0.51
C GLN A 166 -28.67 11.66 1.35
N SER A 167 -28.71 10.45 0.82
CA SER A 167 -28.06 9.27 1.40
C SER A 167 -26.58 9.12 0.99
N ALA A 168 -26.03 10.12 0.29
CA ALA A 168 -24.65 10.13 -0.18
C ALA A 168 -24.01 11.51 0.03
N ILE A 169 -22.74 11.53 0.37
CA ILE A 169 -21.92 12.74 0.52
C ILE A 169 -20.70 12.58 -0.39
N HIS A 170 -20.36 13.63 -1.15
CA HIS A 170 -19.16 13.58 -1.99
C HIS A 170 -17.89 13.43 -1.15
N GLY A 171 -17.14 12.34 -1.38
CA GLY A 171 -15.93 11.97 -0.62
C GLY A 171 -14.63 12.59 -1.14
N GLY A 172 -14.70 13.66 -1.96
CA GLY A 172 -13.52 14.21 -2.63
C GLY A 172 -13.17 13.44 -3.90
N ASN A 173 -12.07 13.82 -4.55
CA ASN A 173 -11.60 13.13 -5.76
C ASN A 173 -11.00 11.78 -5.39
N PRO A 174 -11.32 10.69 -6.12
CA PRO A 174 -10.65 9.41 -5.93
C PRO A 174 -9.18 9.50 -6.35
N VAL A 175 -8.32 8.75 -5.68
CA VAL A 175 -6.87 8.72 -5.96
C VAL A 175 -6.31 7.31 -5.94
N GLY A 176 -5.19 7.13 -6.64
CA GLY A 176 -4.23 6.07 -6.36
C GLY A 176 -3.08 6.61 -5.49
N TYR A 177 -2.32 5.72 -4.88
CA TYR A 177 -1.16 6.06 -4.06
C TYR A 177 0.13 5.48 -4.62
N ILE A 178 1.14 6.33 -4.81
CA ILE A 178 2.51 5.89 -5.02
C ILE A 178 3.23 6.00 -3.68
N ILE A 179 3.50 4.86 -3.06
CA ILE A 179 4.10 4.72 -1.72
C ILE A 179 5.58 4.41 -1.91
N GLN A 180 6.46 5.38 -1.64
CA GLN A 180 7.91 5.24 -1.74
C GLN A 180 8.46 4.95 -0.35
N ILE A 181 8.96 3.73 -0.13
CA ILE A 181 9.47 3.25 1.17
C ILE A 181 10.99 3.42 1.21
N GLN A 182 11.50 4.04 2.25
CA GLN A 182 12.94 4.18 2.46
C GLN A 182 13.59 2.81 2.65
N ALA A 183 14.61 2.51 1.86
CA ALA A 183 15.26 1.20 1.79
C ALA A 183 14.29 0.04 1.46
N GLY A 184 13.21 0.32 0.75
CA GLY A 184 12.20 -0.63 0.31
C GLY A 184 11.66 -0.31 -1.08
N PRO A 185 10.62 -1.03 -1.54
CA PRO A 185 10.04 -0.84 -2.86
C PRO A 185 9.23 0.46 -2.97
N THR A 186 9.05 0.91 -4.20
CA THR A 186 8.00 1.86 -4.57
C THR A 186 6.76 1.08 -5.01
N ILE A 187 5.66 1.25 -4.28
CA ILE A 187 4.40 0.54 -4.52
C ILE A 187 3.38 1.51 -5.10
N TYR A 188 2.76 1.14 -6.22
CA TYR A 188 1.60 1.85 -6.75
C TYR A 188 0.33 1.07 -6.46
N HIS A 189 -0.49 1.56 -5.55
CA HIS A 189 -1.85 1.09 -5.31
C HIS A 189 -2.78 1.94 -6.15
N THR A 190 -3.45 1.33 -7.15
CA THR A 190 -4.26 2.09 -8.11
C THR A 190 -5.50 2.74 -7.50
N GLY A 191 -5.95 2.27 -6.33
CA GLY A 191 -7.31 2.47 -5.90
C GLY A 191 -8.27 1.86 -6.91
N ASP A 192 -9.51 2.34 -6.92
CA ASP A 192 -10.47 2.02 -7.95
C ASP A 192 -10.34 3.04 -9.08
N THR A 193 -10.12 2.55 -10.28
CA THR A 193 -9.92 3.40 -11.45
C THR A 193 -10.22 2.69 -12.74
N ASP A 194 -10.55 3.45 -13.77
CA ASP A 194 -10.33 3.05 -15.15
C ASP A 194 -8.89 3.34 -15.58
N VAL A 195 -8.47 2.79 -16.73
CA VAL A 195 -7.24 3.20 -17.41
C VAL A 195 -7.42 4.59 -18.03
N TYR A 196 -6.48 5.50 -17.79
CA TYR A 196 -6.51 6.86 -18.32
C TYR A 196 -5.12 7.26 -18.83
N GLN A 197 -5.08 8.18 -19.80
CA GLN A 197 -3.86 8.43 -20.56
C GLN A 197 -2.70 8.95 -19.71
N ASP A 198 -2.98 9.72 -18.65
CA ASP A 198 -1.94 10.30 -17.80
C ASP A 198 -1.20 9.26 -16.94
N MET A 199 -1.66 8.01 -16.91
CA MET A 199 -0.86 6.91 -16.34
C MET A 199 0.52 6.77 -17.02
N LYS A 200 0.67 7.25 -18.26
CA LYS A 200 1.96 7.31 -18.97
C LYS A 200 2.97 8.26 -18.34
N LEU A 201 2.50 9.23 -17.54
CA LEU A 201 3.38 10.17 -16.84
C LEU A 201 3.98 9.56 -15.57
N ILE A 202 3.38 8.51 -15.01
CA ILE A 202 3.88 7.88 -13.78
C ILE A 202 5.35 7.47 -13.90
N PRO A 203 5.79 6.75 -14.96
CA PRO A 203 7.18 6.33 -15.08
C PRO A 203 8.17 7.48 -15.34
N GLU A 204 7.71 8.67 -15.69
CA GLU A 204 8.57 9.86 -15.83
C GLU A 204 9.05 10.36 -14.45
N PHE A 205 8.27 10.14 -13.40
CA PHE A 205 8.55 10.62 -12.05
C PHE A 205 8.85 9.50 -11.05
N HIS A 206 8.39 8.28 -11.30
CA HIS A 206 8.45 7.17 -10.35
C HIS A 206 8.79 5.86 -11.05
N GLN A 207 9.79 5.15 -10.54
CA GLN A 207 10.04 3.75 -10.91
C GLN A 207 9.22 2.85 -9.99
N ILE A 208 8.22 2.18 -10.53
CA ILE A 208 7.32 1.32 -9.75
C ILE A 208 7.89 -0.09 -9.64
N ASP A 209 8.14 -0.55 -8.42
CA ASP A 209 8.58 -1.92 -8.16
C ASP A 209 7.41 -2.88 -8.15
N LEU A 210 6.30 -2.49 -7.51
CA LEU A 210 5.07 -3.26 -7.41
C LEU A 210 3.85 -2.40 -7.72
N MET A 211 3.03 -2.82 -8.68
CA MET A 211 1.71 -2.24 -8.94
C MET A 211 0.63 -3.17 -8.41
N LEU A 212 -0.24 -2.66 -7.56
CA LEU A 212 -1.46 -3.32 -7.08
C LEU A 212 -2.61 -2.81 -7.95
N ALA A 213 -3.03 -3.62 -8.92
CA ALA A 213 -3.92 -3.20 -9.99
C ALA A 213 -5.34 -3.77 -9.82
N CYS A 214 -6.36 -2.91 -9.76
CA CYS A 214 -7.75 -3.35 -9.80
C CYS A 214 -8.07 -3.97 -11.17
N ILE A 215 -8.71 -5.16 -11.17
CA ILE A 215 -9.02 -5.92 -12.39
C ILE A 215 -10.46 -6.42 -12.47
N GLY A 216 -11.31 -6.08 -11.49
CA GLY A 216 -12.64 -6.68 -11.35
C GLY A 216 -13.59 -6.44 -12.50
N GLY A 217 -13.39 -5.38 -13.27
CA GLY A 217 -14.37 -4.91 -14.26
C GLY A 217 -15.60 -4.28 -13.59
N HIS A 218 -16.64 -3.99 -14.35
CA HIS A 218 -17.89 -3.36 -13.94
C HIS A 218 -17.71 -2.00 -13.25
N PHE A 219 -17.04 -1.96 -12.09
CA PHE A 219 -16.75 -0.74 -11.33
C PHE A 219 -15.33 -0.20 -11.55
N THR A 220 -14.42 -1.03 -12.03
CA THR A 220 -12.99 -0.71 -12.22
C THR A 220 -12.50 -1.17 -13.59
N MET A 221 -11.21 -1.07 -13.85
CA MET A 221 -10.61 -1.72 -15.02
C MET A 221 -11.00 -3.20 -15.09
N ASP A 222 -11.29 -3.70 -16.27
CA ASP A 222 -11.26 -5.11 -16.55
C ASP A 222 -9.82 -5.61 -16.79
N PRO A 223 -9.58 -6.94 -16.89
CA PRO A 223 -8.24 -7.48 -17.12
C PRO A 223 -7.53 -6.92 -18.35
N THR A 224 -8.24 -6.58 -19.43
CA THR A 224 -7.64 -6.05 -20.67
C THR A 224 -7.19 -4.61 -20.49
N ARG A 225 -8.01 -3.79 -19.84
CA ARG A 225 -7.70 -2.38 -19.53
C ARG A 225 -6.60 -2.28 -18.49
N ALA A 226 -6.60 -3.16 -17.49
CA ALA A 226 -5.53 -3.24 -16.50
C ALA A 226 -4.17 -3.64 -17.12
N ALA A 227 -4.16 -4.57 -18.09
CA ALA A 227 -2.94 -4.91 -18.82
C ALA A 227 -2.39 -3.73 -19.65
N LEU A 228 -3.26 -2.87 -20.19
CA LEU A 228 -2.85 -1.62 -20.84
C LEU A 228 -2.25 -0.63 -19.83
N ALA A 229 -2.85 -0.51 -18.65
CA ALA A 229 -2.28 0.31 -17.58
C ALA A 229 -0.88 -0.16 -17.17
N VAL A 230 -0.67 -1.48 -17.05
CA VAL A 230 0.66 -2.06 -16.78
C VAL A 230 1.68 -1.73 -17.87
N GLU A 231 1.28 -1.76 -19.14
CA GLU A 231 2.14 -1.37 -20.26
C GLU A 231 2.60 0.10 -20.15
N TRP A 232 1.69 0.98 -19.73
CA TRP A 232 1.97 2.41 -19.60
C TRP A 232 2.77 2.75 -18.34
N VAL A 233 2.43 2.17 -17.21
CA VAL A 233 3.10 2.39 -15.91
C VAL A 233 4.46 1.71 -15.85
N LYS A 234 4.66 0.62 -16.58
CA LYS A 234 5.90 -0.17 -16.65
C LYS A 234 6.44 -0.66 -15.28
N PRO A 235 5.60 -1.18 -14.38
CA PRO A 235 6.08 -1.67 -13.10
C PRO A 235 7.00 -2.88 -13.28
N LYS A 236 7.91 -3.14 -12.33
CA LYS A 236 8.70 -4.38 -12.34
C LYS A 236 7.82 -5.60 -12.12
N GLN A 237 6.88 -5.51 -11.17
CA GLN A 237 5.90 -6.56 -10.86
C GLN A 237 4.49 -5.95 -10.75
N VAL A 238 3.49 -6.74 -11.07
CA VAL A 238 2.08 -6.38 -10.90
C VAL A 238 1.33 -7.49 -10.21
N MET A 239 0.48 -7.12 -9.26
CA MET A 239 -0.42 -8.00 -8.54
C MET A 239 -1.87 -7.56 -8.79
N PRO A 240 -2.76 -8.47 -9.25
CA PRO A 240 -4.17 -8.18 -9.38
C PRO A 240 -4.86 -8.05 -8.02
N MET A 241 -5.76 -7.10 -7.89
CA MET A 241 -6.62 -6.89 -6.73
C MET A 241 -8.03 -6.52 -7.16
N HIS A 242 -8.95 -6.34 -6.21
CA HIS A 242 -10.32 -5.86 -6.42
C HIS A 242 -11.11 -6.70 -7.43
N PHE A 243 -11.15 -8.02 -7.21
CA PHE A 243 -11.85 -8.99 -8.05
C PHE A 243 -12.48 -10.11 -7.20
N GLY A 244 -13.55 -10.72 -7.72
CA GLY A 244 -14.14 -11.93 -7.13
C GLY A 244 -14.85 -11.75 -5.79
N THR A 245 -14.89 -10.56 -5.20
CA THR A 245 -15.57 -10.28 -3.93
C THR A 245 -17.10 -10.23 -4.12
N TYR A 246 -17.52 -9.69 -5.24
CA TYR A 246 -18.92 -9.62 -5.68
C TYR A 246 -19.07 -10.27 -7.05
N PRO A 247 -20.25 -10.83 -7.39
CA PRO A 247 -20.50 -11.44 -8.71
C PRO A 247 -20.22 -10.50 -9.89
N LEU A 248 -20.43 -9.19 -9.71
CA LEU A 248 -20.17 -8.17 -10.73
C LEU A 248 -18.68 -7.92 -11.00
N LEU A 249 -17.82 -8.25 -10.04
CA LEU A 249 -16.36 -8.16 -10.19
C LEU A 249 -15.83 -9.45 -10.82
N ALA A 250 -16.21 -9.68 -12.07
CA ALA A 250 -16.03 -10.93 -12.80
C ALA A 250 -14.62 -11.11 -13.41
N GLY A 251 -13.78 -10.09 -13.37
CA GLY A 251 -12.38 -10.19 -13.78
C GLY A 251 -11.62 -11.20 -12.94
N SER A 252 -10.68 -11.94 -13.56
CA SER A 252 -9.91 -12.98 -12.88
C SER A 252 -8.41 -12.87 -13.14
N PRO A 253 -7.55 -13.41 -12.23
CA PRO A 253 -6.11 -13.48 -12.45
C PRO A 253 -5.73 -14.19 -13.74
N THR A 254 -6.45 -15.25 -14.12
CA THR A 254 -6.22 -15.97 -15.38
C THR A 254 -6.43 -15.06 -16.60
N GLN A 255 -7.57 -14.37 -16.66
CA GLN A 255 -7.86 -13.43 -17.75
C GLN A 255 -6.84 -12.28 -17.79
N PHE A 256 -6.40 -11.81 -16.61
CA PHE A 256 -5.39 -10.76 -16.52
C PHE A 256 -4.03 -11.25 -17.03
N LYS A 257 -3.61 -12.47 -16.62
CA LYS A 257 -2.38 -13.09 -17.13
C LYS A 257 -2.39 -13.22 -18.64
N GLU A 258 -3.50 -13.71 -19.22
CA GLU A 258 -3.66 -13.79 -20.67
C GLU A 258 -3.60 -12.43 -21.36
N ALA A 259 -4.19 -11.39 -20.75
CA ALA A 259 -4.13 -10.03 -21.30
C ALA A 259 -2.70 -9.46 -21.25
N LEU A 260 -1.95 -9.73 -20.19
CA LEU A 260 -0.53 -9.38 -20.07
C LEU A 260 0.34 -10.16 -21.06
N ASP A 261 0.09 -11.45 -21.26
CA ASP A 261 0.84 -12.30 -22.20
C ASP A 261 0.69 -11.79 -23.63
N ARG A 262 -0.52 -11.38 -24.05
CA ARG A 262 -0.75 -10.76 -25.37
C ARG A 262 0.03 -9.46 -25.58
N ARG A 263 0.53 -8.83 -24.50
CA ARG A 263 1.38 -7.63 -24.51
C ARG A 263 2.86 -7.92 -24.23
N GLY A 264 3.24 -9.20 -24.07
CA GLY A 264 4.61 -9.60 -23.70
C GLY A 264 4.98 -9.24 -22.25
N LEU A 265 3.99 -9.03 -21.37
CA LEU A 265 4.19 -8.56 -20.00
C LEU A 265 3.87 -9.62 -18.94
N GLY A 266 3.48 -10.83 -19.35
CA GLY A 266 3.00 -11.86 -18.43
C GLY A 266 3.99 -12.28 -17.33
N ALA A 267 5.29 -12.17 -17.57
CA ALA A 267 6.32 -12.47 -16.58
C ALA A 267 6.37 -11.46 -15.41
N ARG A 268 5.70 -10.30 -15.54
CA ARG A 268 5.62 -9.29 -14.47
C ARG A 268 4.56 -9.62 -13.43
N MET A 269 3.61 -10.48 -13.77
CA MET A 269 2.51 -10.82 -12.86
C MET A 269 2.99 -11.69 -11.70
N ILE A 270 2.60 -11.30 -10.51
CA ILE A 270 2.70 -12.12 -9.29
C ILE A 270 1.30 -12.36 -8.75
N GLU A 271 1.08 -13.54 -8.18
CA GLU A 271 -0.19 -13.91 -7.57
C GLU A 271 -0.04 -13.98 -6.05
N MET A 272 -1.06 -13.50 -5.35
CA MET A 272 -1.28 -13.72 -3.92
C MET A 272 -2.73 -14.10 -3.71
N LYS A 273 -2.99 -14.85 -2.65
CA LYS A 273 -4.35 -15.13 -2.16
C LYS A 273 -4.65 -14.21 -0.98
N PRO A 274 -5.93 -13.87 -0.75
CA PRO A 274 -6.32 -13.18 0.48
C PRO A 274 -5.80 -13.91 1.72
N GLY A 275 -5.19 -13.15 2.64
CA GLY A 275 -4.51 -13.68 3.82
C GLY A 275 -3.01 -13.95 3.66
N GLU A 276 -2.47 -13.86 2.45
CA GLU A 276 -1.03 -14.07 2.23
C GLU A 276 -0.19 -12.81 2.47
N THR A 277 1.07 -13.03 2.85
CA THR A 277 2.09 -11.98 2.98
C THR A 277 3.26 -12.28 2.04
N ARG A 278 3.73 -11.27 1.34
CA ARG A 278 4.93 -11.33 0.49
C ARG A 278 5.96 -10.32 0.93
N ARG A 279 7.25 -10.67 0.79
CA ARG A 279 8.40 -9.82 1.11
C ARG A 279 9.00 -9.23 -0.17
N PHE A 280 9.44 -7.97 -0.04
CA PHE A 280 10.06 -7.20 -1.11
C PHE A 280 11.33 -6.51 -0.62
#